data_fbe2ac4c0d14f4c2ba642572b6cbc9cf
#
_entry.id   fbe2ac4c0d14f4c2ba642572b6cbc9cf
#
_cell.length_a   1.000
_cell.length_b   1.000
_cell.length_c   1.000
_cell.angle_alpha   90.00
_cell.angle_beta   90.00
_cell.angle_gamma   90.00
#
_symmetry.space_group_name_H-M   'P 1'
#
loop_
_entity.id
_entity.type
_entity.pdbx_description
1 polymer ?
#
loop_
_entity_poly.entity_id
_entity_poly.type
_entity_poly.pdbx_seq_one_letter_code
_entity_poly.pdbx_strand_id
1 'polypeptide(L)'
;MPSNSGVKKAIKLGRVLANGEIAQTATWVNAGQILELIEDPNKQQKVYAYNLEIIFEDDHIAIINKPAGITVSGNKFKTIANALPHNLRKSTQPDALFIPTPVHRLDNQTSGILLIAKTKTAQIELGKQFENQTIKKKYCTIVIGEVLKDCIINFPIENKPSETSFEIIKVVKSLKYKELTCLKAFPRTGRTHQIRIHMSNIGHPILGDKLYGNTETIHKGKGLFLCASEIKFLHPKSFLQTTIKIDVPQKFNSLLAREKRRWNTYNL
;
A
#
# COMPACT_ATOMS: atom_id res chain seq x y z
N MET A 1 -10.24 -10.58 5.48
CA MET A 1 -10.89 -11.90 5.71
C MET A 1 -9.84 -12.99 5.54
N PRO A 2 -9.88 -14.08 6.33
CA PRO A 2 -9.01 -15.21 6.07
C PRO A 2 -9.35 -15.83 4.70
N SER A 3 -8.33 -16.29 3.98
CA SER A 3 -8.56 -17.00 2.71
C SER A 3 -9.26 -18.33 2.94
N ASN A 4 -10.02 -18.85 1.95
CA ASN A 4 -10.67 -20.17 2.05
C ASN A 4 -9.68 -21.27 2.44
N SER A 5 -8.42 -21.20 1.98
CA SER A 5 -7.37 -22.13 2.39
C SER A 5 -6.99 -21.98 3.87
N GLY A 6 -6.96 -20.75 4.40
CA GLY A 6 -6.70 -20.46 5.81
C GLY A 6 -7.80 -21.00 6.72
N VAL A 7 -9.07 -20.83 6.33
CA VAL A 7 -10.24 -21.37 7.05
C VAL A 7 -10.18 -22.90 7.07
N LYS A 8 -9.99 -23.54 5.91
CA LYS A 8 -9.86 -25.02 5.84
C LYS A 8 -8.72 -25.55 6.72
N LYS A 9 -7.58 -24.84 6.75
CA LYS A 9 -6.45 -25.20 7.61
C LYS A 9 -6.80 -25.06 9.09
N ALA A 10 -7.48 -23.98 9.49
CA ALA A 10 -7.91 -23.79 10.87
C ALA A 10 -8.89 -24.88 11.33
N ILE A 11 -9.85 -25.26 10.48
CA ILE A 11 -10.79 -26.35 10.76
C ILE A 11 -10.03 -27.69 10.93
N LYS A 12 -9.14 -28.02 10.00
CA LYS A 12 -8.33 -29.26 10.09
C LYS A 12 -7.46 -29.34 11.36
N LEU A 13 -7.09 -28.20 11.92
CA LEU A 13 -6.31 -28.10 13.16
C LEU A 13 -7.20 -28.03 14.42
N GLY A 14 -8.53 -28.25 14.29
CA GLY A 14 -9.48 -28.20 15.40
C GLY A 14 -9.64 -26.83 16.04
N ARG A 15 -9.33 -25.74 15.29
CA ARG A 15 -9.34 -24.36 15.80
C ARG A 15 -10.60 -23.58 15.51
N VAL A 16 -11.59 -24.20 14.91
CA VAL A 16 -12.88 -23.58 14.65
C VAL A 16 -13.92 -24.32 15.48
N LEU A 17 -14.63 -23.59 16.33
CA LEU A 17 -15.77 -24.10 17.06
C LEU A 17 -17.06 -23.60 16.43
N ALA A 18 -18.06 -24.44 16.41
CA ALA A 18 -19.47 -24.12 16.12
C ALA A 18 -20.28 -24.38 17.37
N ASN A 19 -20.84 -23.36 18.01
CA ASN A 19 -21.54 -23.44 19.30
C ASN A 19 -20.71 -24.16 20.40
N GLY A 20 -19.39 -23.91 20.46
CA GLY A 20 -18.50 -24.51 21.45
C GLY A 20 -17.95 -25.89 21.08
N GLU A 21 -18.41 -26.55 20.01
CA GLU A 21 -17.91 -27.84 19.53
C GLU A 21 -16.94 -27.69 18.36
N ILE A 22 -15.93 -28.56 18.29
CA ILE A 22 -14.92 -28.52 17.21
C ILE A 22 -15.61 -28.79 15.86
N ALA A 23 -15.57 -27.80 14.98
CA ALA A 23 -16.13 -27.91 13.63
C ALA A 23 -15.19 -28.73 12.71
N GLN A 24 -15.79 -29.54 11.86
CA GLN A 24 -15.11 -30.25 10.76
C GLN A 24 -15.37 -29.58 9.41
N THR A 25 -14.62 -29.95 8.38
CA THR A 25 -14.81 -29.37 7.02
C THR A 25 -16.19 -29.64 6.42
N ALA A 26 -16.91 -30.65 6.92
CA ALA A 26 -18.28 -31.03 6.53
C ALA A 26 -19.33 -30.49 7.51
N THR A 27 -18.98 -29.73 8.54
CA THR A 27 -19.95 -29.18 9.50
C THR A 27 -20.85 -28.17 8.81
N TRP A 28 -22.14 -28.42 8.78
CA TRP A 28 -23.16 -27.47 8.32
C TRP A 28 -23.36 -26.37 9.37
N VAL A 29 -23.43 -25.13 8.91
CA VAL A 29 -23.62 -23.96 9.77
C VAL A 29 -24.94 -23.31 9.41
N ASN A 30 -25.83 -23.16 10.41
CA ASN A 30 -27.12 -22.50 10.29
C ASN A 30 -27.05 -21.04 10.77
N ALA A 31 -28.00 -20.22 10.32
CA ALA A 31 -28.14 -18.86 10.80
C ALA A 31 -28.35 -18.83 12.33
N GLY A 32 -27.63 -17.93 13.02
CA GLY A 32 -27.72 -17.81 14.49
C GLY A 32 -26.68 -18.63 15.26
N GLN A 33 -25.92 -19.52 14.63
CA GLN A 33 -24.86 -20.25 15.31
C GLN A 33 -23.61 -19.34 15.52
N ILE A 34 -22.95 -19.51 16.67
CA ILE A 34 -21.72 -18.81 17.01
C ILE A 34 -20.53 -19.61 16.47
N LEU A 35 -19.73 -18.95 15.62
CA LEU A 35 -18.46 -19.52 15.15
C LEU A 35 -17.30 -18.83 15.89
N GLU A 36 -16.49 -19.62 16.56
CA GLU A 36 -15.30 -19.14 17.27
C GLU A 36 -14.03 -19.67 16.62
N LEU A 37 -13.04 -18.80 16.47
CA LEU A 37 -11.70 -19.19 16.01
C LEU A 37 -10.74 -19.18 17.19
N ILE A 38 -10.30 -20.36 17.60
CA ILE A 38 -9.28 -20.51 18.64
C ILE A 38 -7.93 -20.08 18.08
N GLU A 39 -7.30 -19.10 18.71
CA GLU A 39 -5.93 -18.70 18.37
C GLU A 39 -4.95 -19.84 18.70
N ASP A 40 -3.89 -19.95 17.91
CA ASP A 40 -2.82 -20.92 18.15
C ASP A 40 -1.95 -20.47 19.32
N PRO A 41 -2.01 -21.14 20.49
CA PRO A 41 -1.18 -20.80 21.63
C PRO A 41 0.34 -20.94 21.33
N ASN A 42 0.67 -21.76 20.33
CA ASN A 42 2.06 -21.99 19.90
C ASN A 42 2.46 -21.13 18.68
N LYS A 43 1.60 -20.23 18.23
CA LYS A 43 1.91 -19.33 17.12
C LYS A 43 2.97 -18.32 17.55
N GLN A 44 4.23 -18.72 17.46
CA GLN A 44 5.34 -17.79 17.68
C GLN A 44 5.20 -16.61 16.72
N GLN A 45 5.14 -15.41 17.28
CA GLN A 45 5.14 -14.18 16.52
C GLN A 45 6.48 -14.06 15.77
N LYS A 46 6.41 -14.06 14.45
CA LYS A 46 7.59 -13.76 13.63
C LYS A 46 7.92 -12.27 13.77
N VAL A 47 8.97 -11.95 14.52
CA VAL A 47 9.43 -10.56 14.66
C VAL A 47 10.63 -10.34 13.74
N TYR A 48 10.46 -9.47 12.77
CA TYR A 48 11.54 -9.01 11.92
C TYR A 48 12.11 -7.71 12.50
N ALA A 49 13.30 -7.76 13.07
CA ALA A 49 14.01 -6.61 13.64
C ALA A 49 14.50 -5.69 12.51
N TYR A 50 13.61 -4.86 12.02
CA TYR A 50 13.84 -3.86 10.98
C TYR A 50 13.21 -2.55 11.40
N ASN A 51 14.00 -1.48 11.50
CA ASN A 51 13.51 -0.16 11.93
C ASN A 51 12.65 0.48 10.84
N LEU A 52 11.42 0.85 11.21
CA LEU A 52 10.46 1.56 10.38
C LEU A 52 10.34 3.00 10.85
N GLU A 53 10.21 3.93 9.93
CA GLU A 53 9.89 5.31 10.22
C GLU A 53 8.41 5.42 10.58
N ILE A 54 8.11 5.73 11.85
CA ILE A 54 6.76 5.95 12.37
C ILE A 54 6.42 7.42 12.19
N ILE A 55 5.37 7.72 11.42
CA ILE A 55 4.91 9.10 11.16
C ILE A 55 3.90 9.53 12.21
N PHE A 56 3.04 8.62 12.63
CA PHE A 56 2.01 8.84 13.64
C PHE A 56 1.69 7.52 14.34
N GLU A 57 1.44 7.57 15.63
CA GLU A 57 0.98 6.43 16.40
C GLU A 57 0.12 6.91 17.60
N ASP A 58 -1.04 6.27 17.74
CA ASP A 58 -1.86 6.33 18.96
C ASP A 58 -2.24 4.91 19.42
N ASP A 59 -3.24 4.77 20.26
CA ASP A 59 -3.71 3.47 20.75
C ASP A 59 -4.51 2.67 19.72
N HIS A 60 -5.06 3.32 18.69
CA HIS A 60 -5.96 2.69 17.72
C HIS A 60 -5.30 2.38 16.38
N ILE A 61 -4.41 3.27 15.95
CA ILE A 61 -3.75 3.19 14.65
C ILE A 61 -2.26 3.53 14.72
N ALA A 62 -1.53 3.14 13.70
CA ALA A 62 -0.22 3.71 13.39
C ALA A 62 -0.10 3.99 11.90
N ILE A 63 0.76 4.93 11.55
CA ILE A 63 1.08 5.31 10.17
C ILE A 63 2.58 5.30 10.03
N ILE A 64 3.06 4.55 9.05
CA ILE A 64 4.48 4.40 8.79
C ILE A 64 4.85 4.91 7.39
N ASN A 65 6.08 5.34 7.22
CA ASN A 65 6.69 5.53 5.91
C ASN A 65 7.31 4.21 5.44
N LYS A 66 6.58 3.45 4.64
CA LYS A 66 7.06 2.16 4.12
C LYS A 66 8.23 2.38 3.18
N PRO A 67 9.40 1.78 3.41
CA PRO A 67 10.49 1.80 2.46
C PRO A 67 10.16 0.99 1.21
N ALA A 68 10.77 1.34 0.08
CA ALA A 68 10.74 0.51 -1.13
C ALA A 68 11.56 -0.77 -0.94
N GLY A 69 11.17 -1.86 -1.61
CA GLY A 69 11.89 -3.13 -1.58
C GLY A 69 11.40 -4.15 -0.55
N ILE A 70 10.45 -3.78 0.33
CA ILE A 70 9.85 -4.68 1.32
C ILE A 70 8.36 -4.85 1.03
N THR A 71 7.87 -6.09 1.00
CA THR A 71 6.44 -6.39 0.86
C THR A 71 5.68 -6.07 2.15
N VAL A 72 4.42 -5.65 2.02
CA VAL A 72 3.60 -5.32 3.19
C VAL A 72 3.32 -6.57 4.01
N SER A 73 2.87 -7.64 3.38
CA SER A 73 2.52 -8.92 4.04
C SER A 73 2.75 -10.08 3.07
N GLY A 74 2.62 -11.31 3.54
CA GLY A 74 2.76 -12.53 2.74
C GLY A 74 3.57 -13.60 3.49
N ASN A 75 3.94 -14.67 2.77
CA ASN A 75 4.59 -15.84 3.37
C ASN A 75 6.09 -15.65 3.70
N LYS A 76 6.69 -14.56 3.21
CA LYS A 76 8.10 -14.25 3.48
C LYS A 76 8.29 -13.78 4.92
N PHE A 77 9.47 -14.05 5.49
CA PHE A 77 9.84 -13.53 6.82
C PHE A 77 10.01 -11.99 6.81
N LYS A 78 10.73 -11.46 5.83
CA LYS A 78 11.03 -10.02 5.69
C LYS A 78 9.84 -9.28 5.08
N THR A 79 8.84 -8.95 5.93
CA THR A 79 7.66 -8.16 5.57
C THR A 79 7.46 -7.02 6.55
N ILE A 80 6.73 -5.99 6.13
CA ILE A 80 6.31 -4.91 7.04
C ILE A 80 5.49 -5.49 8.20
N ALA A 81 4.51 -6.36 7.91
CA ALA A 81 3.67 -6.97 8.95
C ALA A 81 4.49 -7.66 10.05
N ASN A 82 5.56 -8.36 9.70
CA ASN A 82 6.45 -8.99 10.68
C ASN A 82 7.39 -7.98 11.37
N ALA A 83 7.59 -6.79 10.81
CA ALA A 83 8.39 -5.73 11.45
C ALA A 83 7.57 -4.86 12.41
N LEU A 84 6.22 -4.81 12.29
CA LEU A 84 5.39 -3.96 13.14
C LEU A 84 5.56 -4.21 14.65
N PRO A 85 5.65 -5.47 15.14
CA PRO A 85 5.80 -5.74 16.56
C PRO A 85 7.12 -5.23 17.15
N HIS A 86 8.15 -5.08 16.32
CA HIS A 86 9.44 -4.49 16.74
C HIS A 86 9.37 -2.97 16.87
N ASN A 87 8.46 -2.32 16.14
CA ASN A 87 8.42 -0.86 15.98
C ASN A 87 7.28 -0.18 16.72
N LEU A 88 6.13 -0.85 16.90
CA LEU A 88 4.94 -0.24 17.45
C LEU A 88 4.70 -0.65 18.89
N ARG A 89 4.21 0.29 19.69
CA ARG A 89 3.75 0.03 21.05
C ARG A 89 2.47 -0.80 21.01
N LYS A 90 2.30 -1.69 21.98
CA LYS A 90 1.02 -2.41 22.13
C LYS A 90 -0.08 -1.41 22.47
N SER A 91 -1.27 -1.65 21.92
CA SER A 91 -2.47 -0.89 22.31
C SER A 91 -2.92 -1.29 23.71
N THR A 92 -3.42 -0.31 24.48
CA THR A 92 -4.00 -0.52 25.81
C THR A 92 -5.51 -0.76 25.76
N GLN A 93 -6.10 -0.69 24.57
CA GLN A 93 -7.54 -0.85 24.37
C GLN A 93 -8.01 -2.30 24.60
N PRO A 94 -9.24 -2.52 25.10
CA PRO A 94 -9.77 -3.87 25.33
C PRO A 94 -9.84 -4.74 24.06
N ASP A 95 -9.99 -4.12 22.89
CA ASP A 95 -10.04 -4.78 21.59
C ASP A 95 -8.71 -4.72 20.83
N ALA A 96 -7.58 -4.57 21.55
CA ALA A 96 -6.25 -4.55 20.96
C ALA A 96 -5.98 -5.78 20.12
N LEU A 97 -5.45 -5.57 18.93
CA LEU A 97 -4.99 -6.68 18.10
C LEU A 97 -3.71 -7.27 18.70
N PHE A 98 -3.62 -8.59 18.71
CA PHE A 98 -2.41 -9.30 19.16
C PHE A 98 -1.17 -8.87 18.33
N ILE A 99 -1.37 -8.66 17.03
CA ILE A 99 -0.36 -8.11 16.12
C ILE A 99 -1.00 -6.94 15.35
N PRO A 100 -0.43 -5.73 15.41
CA PRO A 100 -0.86 -4.62 14.56
C PRO A 100 -0.88 -5.04 13.09
N THR A 101 -1.91 -4.65 12.35
CA THR A 101 -2.16 -5.19 11.01
C THR A 101 -2.32 -4.08 9.98
N PRO A 102 -1.60 -4.13 8.85
CA PRO A 102 -1.83 -3.21 7.73
C PRO A 102 -3.26 -3.34 7.19
N VAL A 103 -3.96 -2.22 7.03
CA VAL A 103 -5.34 -2.19 6.52
C VAL A 103 -5.43 -2.07 4.99
N HIS A 104 -4.31 -1.77 4.35
CA HIS A 104 -4.15 -1.77 2.90
C HIS A 104 -2.74 -2.21 2.51
N ARG A 105 -2.46 -2.22 1.23
CA ARG A 105 -1.13 -2.61 0.73
C ARG A 105 -0.54 -1.56 -0.20
N LEU A 106 0.77 -1.53 -0.24
CA LEU A 106 1.58 -0.92 -1.29
C LEU A 106 2.40 -2.03 -1.97
N ASP A 107 2.73 -1.83 -3.24
CA ASP A 107 3.61 -2.76 -3.95
C ASP A 107 4.99 -2.81 -3.29
N ASN A 108 5.72 -3.89 -3.51
CA ASN A 108 7.06 -4.06 -2.98
C ASN A 108 7.96 -2.85 -3.25
N GLN A 109 7.98 -2.37 -4.50
CA GLN A 109 8.84 -1.27 -4.95
C GLN A 109 8.27 0.13 -4.65
N THR A 110 7.00 0.24 -4.25
CA THR A 110 6.36 1.50 -3.88
C THR A 110 6.72 1.87 -2.45
N SER A 111 7.18 3.11 -2.24
CA SER A 111 7.42 3.69 -0.90
C SER A 111 6.23 4.55 -0.44
N GLY A 112 6.23 4.95 0.82
CA GLY A 112 5.33 5.96 1.34
C GLY A 112 4.36 5.47 2.40
N ILE A 113 3.30 6.23 2.61
CA ILE A 113 2.34 6.10 3.71
C ILE A 113 1.63 4.74 3.69
N LEU A 114 1.74 4.02 4.80
CA LEU A 114 1.01 2.78 5.04
C LEU A 114 0.28 2.89 6.39
N LEU A 115 -1.03 2.65 6.36
CA LEU A 115 -1.93 2.73 7.51
C LEU A 115 -2.07 1.36 8.18
N ILE A 116 -1.93 1.34 9.51
CA ILE A 116 -1.89 0.15 10.35
C ILE A 116 -2.99 0.26 11.39
N ALA A 117 -3.77 -0.78 11.59
CA ALA A 117 -4.71 -0.92 12.71
C ALA A 117 -4.00 -1.58 13.91
N LYS A 118 -4.23 -1.06 15.10
CA LYS A 118 -3.77 -1.62 16.38
C LYS A 118 -4.92 -2.23 17.18
N THR A 119 -6.18 -1.92 16.84
CA THR A 119 -7.38 -2.44 17.49
C THR A 119 -8.32 -3.08 16.45
N LYS A 120 -9.19 -3.97 16.92
CA LYS A 120 -10.19 -4.65 16.07
C LYS A 120 -11.18 -3.66 15.48
N THR A 121 -11.65 -2.71 16.29
CA THR A 121 -12.52 -1.62 15.85
C THR A 121 -11.87 -0.82 14.73
N ALA A 122 -10.60 -0.39 14.92
CA ALA A 122 -9.87 0.34 13.88
C ALA A 122 -9.71 -0.45 12.59
N GLN A 123 -9.43 -1.77 12.69
CA GLN A 123 -9.33 -2.65 11.52
C GLN A 123 -10.63 -2.69 10.72
N ILE A 124 -11.77 -2.82 11.40
CA ILE A 124 -13.10 -2.90 10.78
C ILE A 124 -13.47 -1.54 10.14
N GLU A 125 -13.36 -0.45 10.88
CA GLU A 125 -13.77 0.88 10.40
C GLU A 125 -12.91 1.38 9.23
N LEU A 126 -11.59 1.20 9.30
CA LEU A 126 -10.70 1.52 8.19
C LEU A 126 -10.94 0.59 6.99
N GLY A 127 -11.22 -0.69 7.24
CA GLY A 127 -11.61 -1.65 6.19
C GLY A 127 -12.84 -1.19 5.42
N LYS A 128 -13.91 -0.77 6.14
CA LYS A 128 -15.12 -0.19 5.54
C LYS A 128 -14.82 1.08 4.71
N GLN A 129 -13.95 1.96 5.21
CA GLN A 129 -13.56 3.17 4.49
C GLN A 129 -12.81 2.85 3.18
N PHE A 130 -11.95 1.82 3.17
CA PHE A 130 -11.31 1.35 1.92
C PHE A 130 -12.31 0.72 0.96
N GLU A 131 -13.22 -0.11 1.44
CA GLU A 131 -14.28 -0.77 0.65
C GLU A 131 -15.20 0.26 0.01
N ASN A 132 -15.66 1.24 0.78
CA ASN A 132 -16.52 2.34 0.32
C ASN A 132 -15.77 3.44 -0.45
N GLN A 133 -14.46 3.30 -0.67
CA GLN A 133 -13.60 4.26 -1.40
C GLN A 133 -13.64 5.69 -0.82
N THR A 134 -13.90 5.85 0.46
CA THR A 134 -13.93 7.15 1.14
C THR A 134 -12.53 7.68 1.49
N ILE A 135 -11.54 6.78 1.61
CA ILE A 135 -10.14 7.15 1.83
C ILE A 135 -9.57 7.77 0.54
N LYS A 136 -9.09 9.02 0.65
CA LYS A 136 -8.39 9.68 -0.46
C LYS A 136 -6.89 9.44 -0.36
N LYS A 137 -6.30 9.03 -1.48
CA LYS A 137 -4.87 8.70 -1.58
C LYS A 137 -4.23 9.59 -2.64
N LYS A 138 -3.06 10.14 -2.35
CA LYS A 138 -2.26 10.85 -3.33
C LYS A 138 -0.88 10.23 -3.41
N TYR A 139 -0.44 9.99 -4.62
CA TYR A 139 0.89 9.52 -4.94
C TYR A 139 1.64 10.59 -5.71
N CYS A 140 2.96 10.61 -5.55
CA CYS A 140 3.86 11.32 -6.44
C CYS A 140 4.60 10.29 -7.31
N THR A 141 4.70 10.57 -8.60
CA THR A 141 5.38 9.68 -9.55
C THR A 141 6.13 10.47 -10.61
N ILE A 142 7.18 9.87 -11.18
CA ILE A 142 7.87 10.38 -12.36
C ILE A 142 7.67 9.37 -13.47
N VAL A 143 7.12 9.84 -14.59
CA VAL A 143 6.86 9.03 -15.78
C VAL A 143 7.76 9.47 -16.92
N ILE A 144 7.92 8.60 -17.91
CA ILE A 144 8.74 8.84 -19.11
C ILE A 144 7.87 9.48 -20.19
N GLY A 145 8.43 10.46 -20.86
CA GLY A 145 7.76 11.27 -21.88
C GLY A 145 7.00 12.48 -21.29
N GLU A 146 6.52 13.31 -22.19
CA GLU A 146 5.74 14.51 -21.89
C GLU A 146 4.26 14.17 -21.81
N VAL A 147 3.67 14.29 -20.63
CA VAL A 147 2.21 14.24 -20.45
C VAL A 147 1.68 15.66 -20.67
N LEU A 148 0.81 15.82 -21.68
CA LEU A 148 0.41 17.14 -22.17
C LEU A 148 -0.73 17.79 -21.37
N LYS A 149 -1.55 16.97 -20.69
CA LYS A 149 -2.72 17.46 -19.92
C LYS A 149 -3.04 16.52 -18.76
N ASP A 150 -3.67 17.08 -17.75
CA ASP A 150 -4.27 16.30 -16.68
C ASP A 150 -5.33 15.35 -17.27
N CYS A 151 -5.41 14.14 -16.75
CA CYS A 151 -6.33 13.16 -17.30
C CYS A 151 -6.91 12.24 -16.20
N ILE A 152 -8.00 11.58 -16.58
CA ILE A 152 -8.59 10.47 -15.82
C ILE A 152 -8.46 9.21 -16.68
N ILE A 153 -7.92 8.16 -16.09
CA ILE A 153 -7.79 6.84 -16.71
C ILE A 153 -8.71 5.87 -15.98
N ASN A 154 -9.59 5.21 -16.73
CA ASN A 154 -10.61 4.30 -16.21
C ASN A 154 -10.57 2.90 -16.87
N PHE A 155 -9.44 2.51 -17.47
CA PHE A 155 -9.29 1.16 -18.01
C PHE A 155 -9.45 0.12 -16.91
N PRO A 156 -10.24 -0.94 -17.14
CA PRO A 156 -10.37 -2.03 -16.18
C PRO A 156 -9.05 -2.79 -16.03
N ILE A 157 -8.77 -3.26 -14.81
CA ILE A 157 -7.61 -4.10 -14.51
C ILE A 157 -8.14 -5.46 -14.07
N GLU A 158 -7.70 -6.53 -14.74
CA GLU A 158 -8.20 -7.90 -14.51
C GLU A 158 -9.74 -7.96 -14.54
N ASN A 159 -10.36 -7.33 -15.53
CA ASN A 159 -11.81 -7.21 -15.71
C ASN A 159 -12.54 -6.51 -14.54
N LYS A 160 -11.84 -5.77 -13.67
CA LYS A 160 -12.43 -5.03 -12.57
C LYS A 160 -12.33 -3.54 -12.82
N PRO A 161 -13.39 -2.76 -12.59
CA PRO A 161 -13.35 -1.31 -12.72
C PRO A 161 -12.19 -0.70 -11.95
N SER A 162 -11.47 0.20 -12.58
CA SER A 162 -10.38 0.95 -11.95
C SER A 162 -10.35 2.38 -12.49
N GLU A 163 -10.02 3.34 -11.62
CA GLU A 163 -10.00 4.76 -11.95
C GLU A 163 -8.84 5.45 -11.25
N THR A 164 -8.06 6.22 -11.99
CA THR A 164 -6.99 7.06 -11.47
C THR A 164 -6.98 8.40 -12.20
N SER A 165 -7.06 9.50 -11.47
CA SER A 165 -6.81 10.83 -12.02
C SER A 165 -5.36 11.26 -11.80
N PHE A 166 -4.85 12.11 -12.70
CA PHE A 166 -3.48 12.61 -12.68
C PHE A 166 -3.47 14.13 -12.85
N GLU A 167 -2.58 14.79 -12.10
CA GLU A 167 -2.25 16.21 -12.24
C GLU A 167 -0.76 16.35 -12.54
N ILE A 168 -0.42 17.18 -13.53
CA ILE A 168 0.96 17.47 -13.89
C ILE A 168 1.54 18.48 -12.88
N ILE A 169 2.71 18.15 -12.31
CA ILE A 169 3.48 19.06 -11.47
C ILE A 169 4.47 19.84 -12.33
N LYS A 170 5.24 19.13 -13.15
CA LYS A 170 6.25 19.72 -14.05
C LYS A 170 6.76 18.71 -15.07
N VAL A 171 7.20 19.22 -16.20
CA VAL A 171 7.94 18.49 -17.23
C VAL A 171 9.41 18.93 -17.19
N VAL A 172 10.32 17.98 -17.37
CA VAL A 172 11.77 18.23 -17.40
C VAL A 172 12.37 17.55 -18.61
N LYS A 173 13.10 18.27 -19.43
CA LYS A 173 13.87 17.72 -20.53
C LYS A 173 14.99 16.81 -20.03
N SER A 174 15.26 15.73 -20.76
CA SER A 174 16.27 14.72 -20.43
C SER A 174 16.98 14.24 -21.68
N LEU A 175 18.31 14.18 -21.65
CA LEU A 175 19.12 13.66 -22.76
C LEU A 175 18.83 12.17 -23.04
N LYS A 176 18.46 11.42 -22.00
CA LYS A 176 18.19 9.98 -22.11
C LYS A 176 16.75 9.67 -22.47
N TYR A 177 15.80 10.38 -21.86
CA TYR A 177 14.37 10.03 -21.93
C TYR A 177 13.57 11.02 -22.77
N LYS A 178 14.23 11.98 -23.43
CA LYS A 178 13.66 13.17 -24.06
C LYS A 178 12.96 14.06 -23.03
N GLU A 179 11.90 13.58 -22.41
CA GLU A 179 11.18 14.26 -21.34
C GLU A 179 10.87 13.30 -20.19
N LEU A 180 10.78 13.89 -19.00
CA LEU A 180 10.26 13.25 -17.79
C LEU A 180 9.17 14.15 -17.21
N THR A 181 7.99 13.56 -16.91
CA THR A 181 6.91 14.29 -16.27
C THR A 181 6.74 13.84 -14.82
N CYS A 182 6.75 14.80 -13.90
CA CYS A 182 6.41 14.58 -12.51
C CYS A 182 4.91 14.82 -12.32
N LEU A 183 4.21 13.83 -11.76
CA LEU A 183 2.77 13.81 -11.61
C LEU A 183 2.34 13.58 -10.16
N LYS A 184 1.19 14.13 -9.78
CA LYS A 184 0.37 13.60 -8.69
C LYS A 184 -0.62 12.60 -9.28
N ALA A 185 -0.81 11.46 -8.63
CA ALA A 185 -1.79 10.47 -9.02
C ALA A 185 -2.76 10.22 -7.86
N PHE A 186 -4.06 10.14 -8.17
CA PHE A 186 -5.16 10.00 -7.20
C PHE A 186 -5.98 8.75 -7.57
N PRO A 187 -5.56 7.55 -7.14
CA PRO A 187 -6.32 6.34 -7.42
C PRO A 187 -7.60 6.29 -6.58
N ARG A 188 -8.76 6.27 -7.22
CA ARG A 188 -10.05 6.09 -6.57
C ARG A 188 -10.22 4.65 -6.10
N THR A 189 -9.84 3.70 -6.91
CA THR A 189 -9.82 2.27 -6.62
C THR A 189 -8.43 1.81 -6.12
N GLY A 190 -8.25 0.52 -5.83
CA GLY A 190 -6.98 -0.02 -5.31
C GLY A 190 -6.61 -1.37 -5.94
N ARG A 191 -6.60 -1.46 -7.29
CA ARG A 191 -6.18 -2.69 -7.98
C ARG A 191 -4.67 -2.89 -7.89
N THR A 192 -4.23 -4.12 -8.00
CA THR A 192 -2.80 -4.46 -8.01
C THR A 192 -2.10 -3.69 -9.13
N HIS A 193 -1.01 -3.01 -8.80
CA HIS A 193 -0.21 -2.20 -9.73
C HIS A 193 -0.99 -1.11 -10.50
N GLN A 194 -2.14 -0.67 -10.03
CA GLN A 194 -3.08 0.18 -10.79
C GLN A 194 -2.41 1.40 -11.44
N ILE A 195 -1.72 2.25 -10.69
CA ILE A 195 -1.07 3.45 -11.24
C ILE A 195 -0.03 3.07 -12.30
N ARG A 196 0.72 2.01 -12.08
CA ARG A 196 1.77 1.52 -12.98
C ARG A 196 1.20 1.05 -14.31
N ILE A 197 0.12 0.25 -14.26
CA ILE A 197 -0.60 -0.25 -15.45
C ILE A 197 -1.23 0.92 -16.19
N HIS A 198 -1.95 1.81 -15.50
CA HIS A 198 -2.61 2.94 -16.13
C HIS A 198 -1.62 3.83 -16.88
N MET A 199 -0.49 4.20 -16.25
CA MET A 199 0.52 5.04 -16.89
C MET A 199 1.18 4.35 -18.07
N SER A 200 1.48 3.06 -17.97
CA SER A 200 2.04 2.29 -19.08
C SER A 200 1.07 2.20 -20.27
N ASN A 201 -0.23 1.97 -20.01
CA ASN A 201 -1.24 1.84 -21.05
C ASN A 201 -1.44 3.13 -21.88
N ILE A 202 -1.16 4.29 -21.30
CA ILE A 202 -1.20 5.56 -22.05
C ILE A 202 0.16 5.97 -22.64
N GLY A 203 1.14 5.05 -22.64
CA GLY A 203 2.47 5.28 -23.23
C GLY A 203 3.47 6.03 -22.35
N HIS A 204 3.13 6.29 -21.07
CA HIS A 204 3.99 7.00 -20.12
C HIS A 204 4.36 6.12 -18.91
N PRO A 205 5.14 5.04 -19.08
CA PRO A 205 5.49 4.16 -17.98
C PRO A 205 6.24 4.88 -16.86
N ILE A 206 6.05 4.43 -15.62
CA ILE A 206 6.73 5.01 -14.48
C ILE A 206 8.23 4.73 -14.56
N LEU A 207 9.04 5.73 -14.32
CA LEU A 207 10.49 5.61 -14.34
C LEU A 207 10.95 4.58 -13.30
N GLY A 208 11.78 3.62 -13.77
CA GLY A 208 12.28 2.53 -12.94
C GLY A 208 11.33 1.34 -12.79
N ASP A 209 10.19 1.35 -13.48
CA ASP A 209 9.29 0.22 -13.51
C ASP A 209 9.85 -0.91 -14.38
N LYS A 210 10.15 -2.07 -13.75
CA LYS A 210 10.72 -3.23 -14.44
C LYS A 210 9.67 -4.17 -15.06
N LEU A 211 8.40 -4.01 -14.66
CA LEU A 211 7.32 -4.87 -15.15
C LEU A 211 6.57 -4.25 -16.33
N TYR A 212 6.31 -2.95 -16.24
CA TYR A 212 5.48 -2.22 -17.19
C TYR A 212 6.26 -1.18 -18.00
N GLY A 213 7.54 -0.97 -17.69
CA GLY A 213 8.45 -0.19 -18.51
C GLY A 213 9.11 -1.07 -19.59
N ASN A 214 9.65 -0.45 -20.63
CA ASN A 214 10.52 -1.14 -21.60
C ASN A 214 11.97 -1.18 -21.09
N THR A 215 12.82 -2.01 -21.71
CA THR A 215 14.23 -2.20 -21.32
C THR A 215 15.06 -0.91 -21.37
N GLU A 216 14.75 0.02 -22.30
CA GLU A 216 15.43 1.30 -22.47
C GLU A 216 15.09 2.30 -21.37
N THR A 217 13.89 2.15 -20.77
CA THR A 217 13.36 3.07 -19.77
C THR A 217 13.69 2.67 -18.32
N ILE A 218 14.27 1.47 -18.11
CA ILE A 218 14.69 1.04 -16.77
C ILE A 218 15.86 1.90 -16.28
N HIS A 219 15.63 2.61 -15.18
CA HIS A 219 16.67 3.36 -14.48
C HIS A 219 17.41 2.44 -13.51
N LYS A 220 18.54 1.86 -13.96
CA LYS A 220 19.31 0.88 -13.17
C LYS A 220 19.67 1.44 -11.78
N GLY A 221 19.47 0.64 -10.74
CA GLY A 221 19.93 0.93 -9.37
C GLY A 221 19.10 1.94 -8.56
N LYS A 222 18.09 2.63 -9.15
CA LYS A 222 17.32 3.68 -8.45
C LYS A 222 15.91 3.25 -8.02
N GLY A 223 15.46 2.06 -8.47
CA GLY A 223 14.13 1.53 -8.17
C GLY A 223 12.99 2.35 -8.78
N LEU A 224 11.77 2.04 -8.39
CA LEU A 224 10.55 2.67 -8.88
C LEU A 224 10.38 4.10 -8.36
N PHE A 225 9.99 5.04 -9.22
CA PHE A 225 9.67 6.41 -8.86
C PHE A 225 8.17 6.58 -8.61
N LEU A 226 7.66 5.87 -7.59
CA LEU A 226 6.26 5.93 -7.13
C LEU A 226 6.25 5.96 -5.60
N CYS A 227 5.62 6.99 -5.03
CA CYS A 227 5.54 7.21 -3.58
C CYS A 227 4.12 7.59 -3.17
N ALA A 228 3.53 6.88 -2.20
CA ALA A 228 2.29 7.27 -1.54
C ALA A 228 2.57 8.45 -0.59
N SER A 229 2.28 9.67 -1.03
CA SER A 229 2.71 10.91 -0.38
C SER A 229 1.66 11.55 0.53
N GLU A 230 0.38 11.21 0.37
CA GLU A 230 -0.68 11.73 1.24
C GLU A 230 -1.82 10.72 1.35
N ILE A 231 -2.41 10.64 2.53
CA ILE A 231 -3.65 9.91 2.79
C ILE A 231 -4.59 10.77 3.63
N LYS A 232 -5.91 10.75 3.27
CA LYS A 232 -7.00 11.37 4.05
C LYS A 232 -8.03 10.32 4.37
N PHE A 233 -8.42 10.23 5.64
CA PHE A 233 -9.36 9.24 6.15
C PHE A 233 -10.07 9.79 7.41
N LEU A 234 -11.15 9.15 7.85
CA LEU A 234 -11.75 9.39 9.14
C LEU A 234 -11.05 8.53 10.20
N HIS A 235 -10.58 9.15 11.26
CA HIS A 235 -9.95 8.41 12.36
C HIS A 235 -10.95 7.42 12.98
N PRO A 236 -10.62 6.13 13.14
CA PRO A 236 -11.60 5.08 13.46
C PRO A 236 -12.22 5.22 14.86
N LYS A 237 -11.64 5.99 15.75
CA LYS A 237 -12.17 6.23 17.11
C LYS A 237 -12.86 7.58 17.23
N SER A 238 -12.23 8.65 16.79
CA SER A 238 -12.76 10.01 16.96
C SER A 238 -13.67 10.46 15.82
N PHE A 239 -13.65 9.74 14.67
CA PHE A 239 -14.33 10.09 13.43
C PHE A 239 -13.95 11.46 12.86
N LEU A 240 -12.86 12.05 13.38
CA LEU A 240 -12.30 13.30 12.85
C LEU A 240 -11.56 13.02 11.54
N GLN A 241 -11.71 13.95 10.60
CA GLN A 241 -10.96 13.88 9.34
C GLN A 241 -9.47 14.10 9.60
N THR A 242 -8.69 13.08 9.30
CA THR A 242 -7.24 13.06 9.47
C THR A 242 -6.56 13.10 8.11
N THR A 243 -5.56 13.96 7.98
CA THR A 243 -4.73 14.08 6.77
C THR A 243 -3.27 13.93 7.16
N ILE A 244 -2.60 12.94 6.58
CA ILE A 244 -1.17 12.71 6.76
C ILE A 244 -0.47 12.93 5.44
N LYS A 245 0.66 13.66 5.49
CA LYS A 245 1.53 13.95 4.34
C LYS A 245 2.97 13.64 4.69
N ILE A 246 3.70 13.19 3.71
CA ILE A 246 5.17 13.03 3.77
C ILE A 246 5.81 13.68 2.55
N ASP A 247 7.07 14.03 2.72
CA ASP A 247 7.90 14.43 1.60
C ASP A 247 8.21 13.24 0.71
N VAL A 248 8.26 13.48 -0.58
CA VAL A 248 8.72 12.45 -1.53
C VAL A 248 10.20 12.16 -1.31
N PRO A 249 10.64 10.91 -1.52
CA PRO A 249 12.05 10.55 -1.38
C PRO A 249 12.97 11.50 -2.17
N GLN A 250 14.07 11.94 -1.55
CA GLN A 250 15.01 12.89 -2.14
C GLN A 250 15.46 12.53 -3.57
N LYS A 251 15.50 11.24 -3.90
CA LYS A 251 15.84 10.75 -5.25
C LYS A 251 14.98 11.37 -6.35
N PHE A 252 13.70 11.74 -6.08
CA PHE A 252 12.81 12.38 -7.06
C PHE A 252 13.33 13.75 -7.46
N ASN A 253 13.56 14.62 -6.48
CA ASN A 253 14.04 15.97 -6.71
C ASN A 253 15.47 15.96 -7.27
N SER A 254 16.34 15.11 -6.74
CA SER A 254 17.72 14.96 -7.20
C SER A 254 17.81 14.52 -8.66
N LEU A 255 16.92 13.58 -9.08
CA LEU A 255 16.87 13.16 -10.48
C LEU A 255 16.46 14.31 -11.40
N LEU A 256 15.31 14.94 -11.11
CA LEU A 256 14.78 16.01 -11.97
C LEU A 256 15.75 17.20 -12.07
N ALA A 257 16.39 17.59 -10.97
CA ALA A 257 17.40 18.64 -10.95
C ALA A 257 18.64 18.27 -11.79
N ARG A 258 19.09 17.01 -11.69
CA ARG A 258 20.21 16.49 -12.47
C ARG A 258 19.89 16.48 -13.97
N GLU A 259 18.73 15.96 -14.37
CA GLU A 259 18.34 15.89 -15.78
C GLU A 259 18.21 17.31 -16.39
N LYS A 260 17.58 18.25 -15.66
CA LYS A 260 17.50 19.67 -16.08
C LYS A 260 18.88 20.29 -16.27
N ARG A 261 19.82 20.10 -15.32
CA ARG A 261 21.18 20.63 -15.41
C ARG A 261 21.94 20.05 -16.60
N ARG A 262 21.88 18.70 -16.81
CA ARG A 262 22.52 18.03 -17.95
C ARG A 262 21.96 18.54 -19.27
N TRP A 263 20.65 18.68 -19.38
CA TRP A 263 20.01 19.20 -20.58
C TRP A 263 20.56 20.61 -20.91
N ASN A 264 20.58 21.51 -19.94
CA ASN A 264 21.07 22.88 -20.12
C ASN A 264 22.57 22.94 -20.46
N THR A 265 23.38 21.96 -20.03
CA THR A 265 24.82 21.91 -20.33
C THR A 265 25.10 21.42 -21.76
N TYR A 266 24.30 20.50 -22.28
CA TYR A 266 24.58 19.80 -23.55
C TYR A 266 23.69 20.22 -24.73
N ASN A 267 22.70 21.10 -24.53
CA ASN A 267 21.83 21.66 -25.56
C ASN A 267 21.93 23.22 -25.59
N LEU A 268 23.08 23.75 -25.43
CA LEU A 268 23.40 25.16 -25.68
C LEU A 268 23.68 25.37 -27.16
#